data_8dfe8be4e805d954be9246e39161b23b
#
_entry.id   8dfe8be4e805d954be9246e39161b23b
#
_cell.length_a   1.000
_cell.length_b   1.000
_cell.length_c   1.000
_cell.angle_alpha   90.00
_cell.angle_beta   90.00
_cell.angle_gamma   90.00
#
_symmetry.space_group_name_H-M   'P 1'
#
loop_
_entity.id
_entity.type
_entity.pdbx_description
1 polymer ?
#
loop_
_entity_poly.entity_id
_entity_poly.type
_entity_poly.pdbx_seq_one_letter_code
_entity_poly.pdbx_strand_id
1 'polypeptide(L)'
;MKTSVIIFSSSMLSMLLACSQKENQLNQSVNAVIGDISYFKTFGEAPDKNIEESLRIKTHLMYVENLLRGRDVSSLSKEKQEKRLEMLNLLNTYWNAGEFPKNYDFQNQRVPCFIDKEANICAVGYLIEHSSGRELAEEINGKFKYSPLLEMEDEAVEYWIESSGLTKKECAMIQPWYGYNPNVNIRYPYGLSSSLLIGLNLSLNVVNGIHINKQRNDWFIPTLGCLSGSAQLILGMIYYPVYDPNTLANVPQQNLSIANIAIGTSTLILSTWNLVSNRKKKKRSFAWNVYGFPTRNKNFEVGFSLSKTL
;
A
#
# COMPACT_ATOMS: atom_id res chain seq x y z
N MET A 1 -46.54 4.25 -28.59
CA MET A 1 -46.14 4.48 -27.16
C MET A 1 -45.01 3.60 -26.63
N LYS A 2 -44.16 2.97 -27.46
CA LYS A 2 -43.02 2.13 -26.97
C LYS A 2 -41.64 2.75 -27.16
N THR A 3 -41.52 3.84 -27.90
CA THR A 3 -40.20 4.48 -28.22
C THR A 3 -39.77 5.51 -27.19
N SER A 4 -40.67 6.12 -26.42
CA SER A 4 -40.30 7.15 -25.42
C SER A 4 -39.70 6.58 -24.13
N VAL A 5 -40.00 5.34 -23.77
CA VAL A 5 -39.48 4.70 -22.54
C VAL A 5 -38.01 4.32 -22.66
N ILE A 6 -37.55 3.96 -23.87
CA ILE A 6 -36.14 3.54 -24.11
C ILE A 6 -35.18 4.75 -24.06
N ILE A 7 -35.61 5.92 -24.54
CA ILE A 7 -34.80 7.14 -24.54
C ILE A 7 -34.65 7.67 -23.10
N PHE A 8 -35.67 7.55 -22.25
CA PHE A 8 -35.58 7.98 -20.84
C PHE A 8 -34.65 7.06 -20.00
N SER A 9 -34.67 5.77 -20.27
CA SER A 9 -33.77 4.78 -19.61
C SER A 9 -32.31 4.98 -20.00
N SER A 10 -32.03 5.30 -21.26
CA SER A 10 -30.67 5.53 -21.77
C SER A 10 -30.05 6.82 -21.20
N SER A 11 -30.82 7.90 -21.07
CA SER A 11 -30.33 9.17 -20.52
C SER A 11 -30.09 9.08 -18.99
N MET A 12 -30.88 8.31 -18.28
CA MET A 12 -30.69 8.11 -16.84
C MET A 12 -29.45 7.23 -16.56
N LEU A 13 -29.21 6.22 -17.38
CA LEU A 13 -28.02 5.34 -17.27
C LEU A 13 -26.74 6.12 -17.61
N SER A 14 -26.77 7.01 -18.62
CA SER A 14 -25.61 7.85 -18.95
C SER A 14 -25.31 8.90 -17.85
N MET A 15 -26.33 9.42 -17.18
CA MET A 15 -26.16 10.32 -16.03
C MET A 15 -25.55 9.59 -14.82
N LEU A 16 -25.99 8.37 -14.52
CA LEU A 16 -25.43 7.55 -13.43
C LEU A 16 -23.96 7.16 -13.72
N LEU A 17 -23.62 6.83 -14.96
CA LEU A 17 -22.25 6.53 -15.37
C LEU A 17 -21.36 7.79 -15.31
N ALA A 18 -21.85 8.95 -15.68
CA ALA A 18 -21.11 10.20 -15.60
C ALA A 18 -20.87 10.64 -14.14
N CYS A 19 -21.84 10.43 -13.24
CA CYS A 19 -21.66 10.67 -11.81
C CYS A 19 -20.63 9.71 -11.21
N SER A 20 -20.70 8.42 -11.52
CA SER A 20 -19.74 7.41 -11.06
C SER A 20 -18.31 7.68 -11.57
N GLN A 21 -18.15 8.12 -12.82
CA GLN A 21 -16.84 8.49 -13.35
C GLN A 21 -16.26 9.74 -12.67
N LYS A 22 -17.10 10.73 -12.36
CA LYS A 22 -16.66 11.95 -11.67
C LYS A 22 -16.25 11.68 -10.23
N GLU A 23 -16.98 10.82 -9.53
CA GLU A 23 -16.67 10.38 -8.16
C GLU A 23 -15.35 9.57 -8.11
N ASN A 24 -15.15 8.66 -9.07
CA ASN A 24 -13.89 7.90 -9.20
C ASN A 24 -12.68 8.80 -9.53
N GLN A 25 -12.87 9.87 -10.30
CA GLN A 25 -11.80 10.83 -10.58
C GLN A 25 -11.44 11.67 -9.34
N LEU A 26 -12.43 12.10 -8.56
CA LEU A 26 -12.20 12.85 -7.32
C LEU A 26 -11.44 12.01 -6.30
N ASN A 27 -11.78 10.74 -6.15
CA ASN A 27 -11.12 9.81 -5.23
C ASN A 27 -9.67 9.46 -5.61
N GLN A 28 -9.21 9.87 -6.81
CA GLN A 28 -7.83 9.71 -7.27
C GLN A 28 -7.04 11.03 -7.29
N SER A 29 -7.67 12.14 -6.97
CA SER A 29 -7.04 13.47 -6.99
C SER A 29 -6.30 13.77 -5.68
N VAL A 30 -5.27 14.62 -5.77
CA VAL A 30 -4.48 15.05 -4.59
C VAL A 30 -5.28 15.93 -3.63
N ASN A 31 -6.39 16.49 -4.07
CA ASN A 31 -7.23 17.36 -3.24
C ASN A 31 -8.70 17.30 -3.65
N ALA A 32 -9.61 17.28 -2.68
CA ALA A 32 -11.05 17.21 -2.90
C ALA A 32 -11.65 18.48 -3.54
N VAL A 33 -11.04 19.64 -3.35
CA VAL A 33 -11.59 20.94 -3.79
C VAL A 33 -11.10 21.32 -5.18
N ILE A 34 -9.80 21.18 -5.43
CA ILE A 34 -9.15 21.62 -6.67
C ILE A 34 -8.58 20.48 -7.52
N GLY A 35 -8.78 19.22 -7.08
CA GLY A 35 -8.27 18.06 -7.82
C GLY A 35 -6.75 18.10 -7.99
N ASP A 36 -6.28 17.82 -9.21
CA ASP A 36 -4.89 17.86 -9.61
C ASP A 36 -4.52 19.12 -10.44
N ILE A 37 -5.31 20.19 -10.33
CA ILE A 37 -5.04 21.44 -11.05
C ILE A 37 -3.63 21.98 -10.78
N SER A 38 -3.13 21.83 -9.56
CA SER A 38 -1.77 22.21 -9.16
C SER A 38 -0.71 21.53 -10.02
N TYR A 39 -0.82 20.22 -10.19
CA TYR A 39 0.09 19.42 -11.00
C TYR A 39 0.03 19.81 -12.47
N PHE A 40 -1.20 19.89 -13.02
CA PHE A 40 -1.43 20.30 -14.40
C PHE A 40 -0.86 21.71 -14.72
N LYS A 41 -1.05 22.66 -13.80
CA LYS A 41 -0.52 24.04 -13.97
C LYS A 41 1.00 24.10 -13.92
N THR A 42 1.64 23.18 -13.19
CA THR A 42 3.10 23.14 -13.03
C THR A 42 3.78 22.41 -14.18
N PHE A 43 3.21 21.28 -14.63
CA PHE A 43 3.87 20.37 -15.58
C PHE A 43 3.19 20.29 -16.96
N GLY A 44 2.00 20.87 -17.14
CA GLY A 44 1.26 20.85 -18.40
C GLY A 44 0.49 19.56 -18.68
N GLU A 45 0.56 18.57 -17.81
CA GLU A 45 -0.08 17.25 -17.95
C GLU A 45 -0.70 16.76 -16.65
N ALA A 46 -1.59 15.78 -16.75
CA ALA A 46 -2.16 15.14 -15.59
C ALA A 46 -1.15 14.19 -14.91
N PRO A 47 -1.20 14.00 -13.57
CA PRO A 47 -0.28 13.12 -12.87
C PRO A 47 -0.45 11.66 -13.33
N ASP A 48 0.65 11.01 -13.67
CA ASP A 48 0.73 9.57 -13.94
C ASP A 48 0.68 8.77 -12.62
N LYS A 49 0.35 7.48 -12.74
CA LYS A 49 0.30 6.52 -11.61
C LYS A 49 1.66 6.27 -10.95
N ASN A 50 2.76 6.53 -11.67
CA ASN A 50 4.14 6.29 -11.20
C ASN A 50 4.80 7.54 -10.60
N ILE A 51 4.08 8.66 -10.51
CA ILE A 51 4.63 9.88 -9.93
C ILE A 51 4.88 9.69 -8.45
N GLU A 52 6.06 10.14 -8.02
CA GLU A 52 6.41 10.14 -6.61
C GLU A 52 5.40 10.96 -5.81
N GLU A 53 4.84 10.34 -4.79
CA GLU A 53 3.77 10.89 -3.98
C GLU A 53 4.19 12.21 -3.30
N SER A 54 5.41 12.29 -2.80
CA SER A 54 5.94 13.49 -2.16
C SER A 54 6.02 14.67 -3.14
N LEU A 55 6.43 14.43 -4.38
CA LEU A 55 6.45 15.45 -5.43
C LEU A 55 5.04 15.97 -5.73
N ARG A 56 4.04 15.09 -5.83
CA ARG A 56 2.66 15.47 -6.10
C ARG A 56 2.06 16.31 -4.98
N ILE A 57 2.30 15.93 -3.72
CA ILE A 57 1.83 16.66 -2.54
C ILE A 57 2.54 18.01 -2.43
N LYS A 58 3.87 18.04 -2.57
CA LYS A 58 4.67 19.27 -2.52
C LYS A 58 4.23 20.26 -3.58
N THR A 59 4.04 19.80 -4.83
CA THR A 59 3.53 20.63 -5.94
C THR A 59 2.17 21.22 -5.61
N HIS A 60 1.28 20.40 -5.02
CA HIS A 60 -0.05 20.85 -4.60
C HIS A 60 0.04 21.96 -3.53
N LEU A 61 0.78 21.74 -2.46
CA LEU A 61 0.88 22.68 -1.35
C LEU A 61 1.55 23.99 -1.75
N MET A 62 2.60 23.94 -2.54
CA MET A 62 3.26 25.12 -3.12
C MET A 62 2.30 25.93 -3.99
N TYR A 63 1.51 25.27 -4.85
CA TYR A 63 0.51 25.93 -5.68
C TYR A 63 -0.57 26.61 -4.84
N VAL A 64 -1.10 25.90 -3.82
CA VAL A 64 -2.14 26.43 -2.92
C VAL A 64 -1.61 27.62 -2.12
N GLU A 65 -0.43 27.53 -1.55
CA GLU A 65 0.20 28.67 -0.84
C GLU A 65 0.27 29.90 -1.73
N ASN A 66 0.82 29.78 -2.94
CA ASN A 66 0.91 30.89 -3.88
C ASN A 66 -0.47 31.47 -4.23
N LEU A 67 -1.45 30.59 -4.47
CA LEU A 67 -2.84 31.03 -4.73
C LEU A 67 -3.44 31.79 -3.55
N LEU A 68 -3.22 31.34 -2.32
CA LEU A 68 -3.75 31.97 -1.11
C LEU A 68 -3.04 33.26 -0.76
N ARG A 69 -1.73 33.40 -1.04
CA ARG A 69 -0.99 34.65 -0.88
C ARG A 69 -1.44 35.72 -1.87
N GLY A 70 -1.86 35.33 -3.06
CA GLY A 70 -2.36 36.25 -4.09
C GLY A 70 -3.81 36.72 -3.90
N ARG A 71 -4.53 36.21 -2.87
CA ARG A 71 -5.92 36.63 -2.63
C ARG A 71 -6.00 38.00 -2.00
N ASP A 72 -7.02 38.78 -2.41
CA ASP A 72 -7.39 40.01 -1.73
C ASP A 72 -7.97 39.68 -0.35
N VAL A 73 -7.38 40.25 0.68
CA VAL A 73 -7.74 40.07 2.09
C VAL A 73 -8.06 41.40 2.78
N SER A 74 -8.28 42.47 2.01
CA SER A 74 -8.57 43.79 2.50
C SER A 74 -9.82 43.87 3.39
N SER A 75 -10.75 42.93 3.23
CA SER A 75 -11.95 42.79 4.07
C SER A 75 -11.70 42.19 5.45
N LEU A 76 -10.55 41.55 5.68
CA LEU A 76 -10.18 40.97 6.97
C LEU A 76 -9.63 42.09 7.91
N SER A 77 -9.86 41.91 9.23
CA SER A 77 -9.18 42.74 10.23
C SER A 77 -7.65 42.57 10.13
N LYS A 78 -6.89 43.57 10.58
CA LYS A 78 -5.42 43.48 10.58
C LYS A 78 -4.91 42.26 11.32
N GLU A 79 -5.51 41.97 12.47
CA GLU A 79 -5.18 40.78 13.25
C GLU A 79 -5.37 39.46 12.44
N LYS A 80 -6.51 39.31 11.75
CA LYS A 80 -6.75 38.14 10.89
C LYS A 80 -5.82 38.10 9.67
N GLN A 81 -5.42 39.24 9.13
CA GLN A 81 -4.41 39.29 8.05
C GLN A 81 -3.03 38.80 8.54
N GLU A 82 -2.63 39.21 9.75
CA GLU A 82 -1.36 38.77 10.38
C GLU A 82 -1.40 37.25 10.67
N LYS A 83 -2.50 36.76 11.27
CA LYS A 83 -2.67 35.33 11.53
C LYS A 83 -2.66 34.48 10.23
N ARG A 84 -3.33 34.96 9.22
CA ARG A 84 -3.29 34.31 7.88
C ARG A 84 -1.88 34.24 7.33
N LEU A 85 -1.10 35.32 7.44
CA LEU A 85 0.28 35.34 6.97
C LEU A 85 1.15 34.36 7.76
N GLU A 86 0.94 34.26 9.08
CA GLU A 86 1.58 33.25 9.92
C GLU A 86 1.27 31.84 9.44
N MET A 87 -0.01 31.51 9.19
CA MET A 87 -0.42 30.20 8.69
C MET A 87 0.23 29.87 7.33
N LEU A 88 0.29 30.83 6.42
CA LEU A 88 0.93 30.62 5.11
C LEU A 88 2.45 30.45 5.22
N ASN A 89 3.10 31.11 6.21
CA ASN A 89 4.53 30.90 6.48
C ASN A 89 4.78 29.52 7.09
N LEU A 90 3.94 29.05 7.99
CA LEU A 90 3.98 27.67 8.51
C LEU A 90 3.76 26.65 7.39
N LEU A 91 2.80 26.90 6.50
CA LEU A 91 2.56 26.04 5.33
C LEU A 91 3.80 25.96 4.42
N ASN A 92 4.48 27.08 4.21
CA ASN A 92 5.75 27.12 3.47
C ASN A 92 6.82 26.24 4.13
N THR A 93 6.99 26.38 5.46
CA THR A 93 7.93 25.55 6.22
C THR A 93 7.59 24.08 6.11
N TYR A 94 6.31 23.72 6.24
CA TYR A 94 5.82 22.34 6.18
C TYR A 94 6.15 21.64 4.85
N TRP A 95 5.75 22.23 3.72
CA TRP A 95 5.98 21.54 2.46
C TRP A 95 7.45 21.55 2.01
N ASN A 96 8.27 22.49 2.51
CA ASN A 96 9.72 22.47 2.30
C ASN A 96 10.40 21.34 3.07
N ALA A 97 9.93 21.00 4.28
CA ALA A 97 10.41 19.86 5.04
C ALA A 97 10.14 18.52 4.31
N GLY A 98 9.02 18.42 3.59
CA GLY A 98 8.73 17.26 2.74
C GLY A 98 8.33 16.00 3.50
N GLU A 99 7.99 16.12 4.79
CA GLU A 99 7.53 15.03 5.64
C GLU A 99 6.01 14.99 5.66
N PHE A 100 5.45 14.08 4.87
CA PHE A 100 4.00 13.98 4.67
C PHE A 100 3.44 12.68 5.22
N PRO A 101 2.19 12.68 5.74
CA PRO A 101 1.50 11.46 6.09
C PRO A 101 1.37 10.50 4.91
N LYS A 102 1.24 9.22 5.25
CA LYS A 102 1.04 8.15 4.28
C LYS A 102 -0.30 7.47 4.53
N ASN A 103 -1.03 7.19 3.45
CA ASN A 103 -2.21 6.35 3.52
C ASN A 103 -1.81 4.88 3.50
N TYR A 104 -1.97 4.19 4.63
CA TYR A 104 -1.65 2.78 4.78
C TYR A 104 -2.86 1.87 4.71
N ASP A 105 -4.07 2.43 4.81
CA ASP A 105 -5.28 1.69 5.12
C ASP A 105 -6.23 1.55 3.90
N PHE A 106 -6.13 2.46 2.91
CA PHE A 106 -7.05 2.51 1.76
C PHE A 106 -6.33 2.28 0.43
N GLN A 107 -6.34 1.06 -0.09
CA GLN A 107 -5.55 0.63 -1.26
C GLN A 107 -5.93 1.29 -2.59
N ASN A 108 -7.21 1.50 -2.84
CA ASN A 108 -7.70 1.85 -4.17
C ASN A 108 -8.18 3.30 -4.29
N GLN A 109 -7.94 4.10 -3.28
CA GLN A 109 -8.37 5.48 -3.22
C GLN A 109 -7.37 6.35 -2.47
N ARG A 110 -7.35 7.61 -2.81
CA ARG A 110 -6.68 8.64 -2.03
C ARG A 110 -7.62 9.08 -0.92
N VAL A 111 -7.09 9.26 0.26
CA VAL A 111 -7.85 9.75 1.43
C VAL A 111 -7.03 10.79 2.17
N PRO A 112 -7.67 11.75 2.87
CA PRO A 112 -6.96 12.54 3.86
C PRO A 112 -6.40 11.61 4.94
N CYS A 113 -5.29 11.99 5.55
CA CYS A 113 -4.74 11.33 6.72
C CYS A 113 -4.21 12.41 7.65
N PHE A 114 -4.88 12.63 8.79
CA PHE A 114 -4.56 13.75 9.65
C PHE A 114 -3.22 13.53 10.38
N ILE A 115 -3.07 12.41 11.08
CA ILE A 115 -1.78 11.91 11.61
C ILE A 115 -1.67 10.43 11.25
N ASP A 116 -0.56 10.04 10.61
CA ASP A 116 -0.32 8.65 10.26
C ASP A 116 0.30 7.86 11.43
N LYS A 117 0.54 6.56 11.22
CA LYS A 117 1.10 5.68 12.26
C LYS A 117 2.60 5.92 12.55
N GLU A 118 3.28 6.69 11.72
CA GLU A 118 4.66 7.11 11.91
C GLU A 118 4.73 8.50 12.58
N ALA A 119 3.56 9.02 12.99
CA ALA A 119 3.35 10.33 13.61
C ALA A 119 3.57 11.53 12.66
N ASN A 120 3.63 11.29 11.34
CA ASN A 120 3.62 12.41 10.39
C ASN A 120 2.24 13.05 10.37
N ILE A 121 2.20 14.38 10.41
CA ILE A 121 0.97 15.16 10.47
C ILE A 121 0.67 15.82 9.13
N CYS A 122 -0.61 15.95 8.74
CA CYS A 122 -1.00 16.61 7.50
C CYS A 122 -0.78 18.13 7.54
N ALA A 123 -0.84 18.79 6.39
CA ALA A 123 -0.61 20.22 6.29
C ALA A 123 -1.51 21.06 7.23
N VAL A 124 -2.82 20.80 7.26
CA VAL A 124 -3.74 21.49 8.17
C VAL A 124 -3.45 21.14 9.62
N GLY A 125 -3.20 19.89 9.93
CA GLY A 125 -2.80 19.45 11.26
C GLY A 125 -1.53 20.14 11.74
N TYR A 126 -0.53 20.31 10.88
CA TYR A 126 0.70 21.05 11.19
C TYR A 126 0.42 22.52 11.53
N LEU A 127 -0.48 23.19 10.79
CA LEU A 127 -0.89 24.55 11.13
C LEU A 127 -1.56 24.61 12.51
N ILE A 128 -2.44 23.66 12.82
CA ILE A 128 -3.11 23.56 14.13
C ILE A 128 -2.09 23.29 15.23
N GLU A 129 -1.20 22.34 15.05
CA GLU A 129 -0.18 21.99 16.04
C GLU A 129 0.70 23.19 16.42
N HIS A 130 1.15 23.97 15.43
CA HIS A 130 2.05 25.11 15.67
C HIS A 130 1.35 26.39 16.13
N SER A 131 0.05 26.51 15.95
CA SER A 131 -0.73 27.69 16.38
C SER A 131 -1.56 27.46 17.64
N SER A 132 -1.94 26.21 17.94
CA SER A 132 -2.88 25.87 19.03
C SER A 132 -2.45 24.64 19.85
N GLY A 133 -1.31 24.04 19.50
CA GLY A 133 -0.70 22.95 20.27
C GLY A 133 -1.01 21.55 19.74
N ARG A 134 -0.15 20.60 20.10
CA ARG A 134 -0.23 19.20 19.70
C ARG A 134 -1.47 18.50 20.23
N GLU A 135 -1.92 18.84 21.44
CA GLU A 135 -3.09 18.21 22.07
C GLU A 135 -4.34 18.38 21.22
N LEU A 136 -4.58 19.59 20.68
CA LEU A 136 -5.72 19.83 19.80
C LEU A 136 -5.59 19.02 18.50
N ALA A 137 -4.40 18.94 17.93
CA ALA A 137 -4.17 18.15 16.71
C ALA A 137 -4.44 16.65 16.94
N GLU A 138 -4.06 16.10 18.08
CA GLU A 138 -4.32 14.71 18.46
C GLU A 138 -5.80 14.44 18.74
N GLU A 139 -6.51 15.37 19.38
CA GLU A 139 -7.94 15.28 19.58
C GLU A 139 -8.69 15.23 18.24
N ILE A 140 -8.36 16.12 17.31
CA ILE A 140 -8.93 16.16 15.96
C ILE A 140 -8.59 14.85 15.22
N ASN A 141 -7.36 14.37 15.30
CA ASN A 141 -6.96 13.10 14.70
C ASN A 141 -7.78 11.92 15.25
N GLY A 142 -8.06 11.89 16.54
CA GLY A 142 -8.87 10.84 17.18
C GLY A 142 -10.30 10.76 16.63
N LYS A 143 -10.88 11.90 16.25
CA LYS A 143 -12.24 12.00 15.73
C LYS A 143 -12.30 11.89 14.20
N PHE A 144 -11.33 12.48 13.49
CA PHE A 144 -11.42 12.81 12.06
C PHE A 144 -10.21 12.39 11.23
N LYS A 145 -9.50 11.34 11.62
CA LYS A 145 -8.24 10.91 10.99
C LYS A 145 -8.30 10.86 9.45
N TYR A 146 -9.40 10.36 8.89
CA TYR A 146 -9.57 10.16 7.45
C TYR A 146 -10.69 11.02 6.85
N SER A 147 -11.18 12.00 7.60
CA SER A 147 -12.29 12.85 7.16
C SER A 147 -11.80 14.02 6.30
N PRO A 148 -12.49 14.32 5.18
CA PRO A 148 -12.31 15.58 4.50
C PRO A 148 -12.62 16.76 5.43
N LEU A 149 -11.83 17.83 5.37
CA LEU A 149 -11.99 18.97 6.27
C LEU A 149 -13.38 19.62 6.19
N LEU A 150 -13.99 19.61 5.00
CA LEU A 150 -15.34 20.16 4.80
C LEU A 150 -16.42 19.38 5.57
N GLU A 151 -16.14 18.11 5.89
CA GLU A 151 -17.07 17.20 6.61
C GLU A 151 -16.76 17.15 8.13
N MET A 152 -15.71 17.86 8.60
CA MET A 152 -15.40 17.93 10.02
C MET A 152 -16.39 18.93 10.68
N GLU A 153 -17.34 18.39 11.45
CA GLU A 153 -18.27 19.16 12.27
C GLU A 153 -17.83 19.10 13.73
N ASP A 154 -16.99 20.05 14.14
CA ASP A 154 -16.42 20.12 15.48
C ASP A 154 -16.15 21.58 15.87
N GLU A 155 -16.60 21.99 17.07
CA GLU A 155 -16.51 23.36 17.54
C GLU A 155 -15.04 23.84 17.65
N ALA A 156 -14.12 22.97 18.04
CA ALA A 156 -12.72 23.32 18.16
C ALA A 156 -12.06 23.56 16.79
N VAL A 157 -12.45 22.76 15.78
CA VAL A 157 -12.01 22.94 14.39
C VAL A 157 -12.54 24.26 13.82
N GLU A 158 -13.82 24.55 14.00
CA GLU A 158 -14.43 25.81 13.52
C GLU A 158 -13.81 27.03 14.21
N TYR A 159 -13.62 26.97 15.53
CA TYR A 159 -12.96 28.03 16.30
C TYR A 159 -11.53 28.30 15.81
N TRP A 160 -10.76 27.23 15.58
CA TRP A 160 -9.40 27.36 15.05
C TRP A 160 -9.42 28.00 13.65
N ILE A 161 -10.30 27.54 12.74
CA ILE A 161 -10.44 28.12 11.40
C ILE A 161 -10.73 29.62 11.50
N GLU A 162 -11.68 30.02 12.34
CA GLU A 162 -12.07 31.41 12.51
C GLU A 162 -10.90 32.27 13.02
N SER A 163 -10.08 31.75 13.93
CA SER A 163 -8.93 32.44 14.50
C SER A 163 -7.74 32.49 13.56
N SER A 164 -7.60 31.57 12.64
CA SER A 164 -6.45 31.43 11.73
C SER A 164 -6.38 32.48 10.61
N GLY A 165 -7.48 33.20 10.35
CA GLY A 165 -7.61 34.10 9.20
C GLY A 165 -7.78 33.38 7.86
N LEU A 166 -7.97 32.06 7.88
CA LEU A 166 -8.33 31.23 6.74
C LEU A 166 -9.82 30.91 6.76
N THR A 167 -10.38 30.59 5.61
CA THR A 167 -11.73 30.04 5.51
C THR A 167 -11.71 28.51 5.53
N LYS A 168 -12.81 27.86 5.91
CA LYS A 168 -12.94 26.38 5.87
C LYS A 168 -12.62 25.82 4.50
N LYS A 169 -13.05 26.51 3.42
CA LYS A 169 -12.73 26.12 2.05
C LYS A 169 -11.24 26.25 1.73
N GLU A 170 -10.55 27.26 2.25
CA GLU A 170 -9.09 27.40 2.06
C GLU A 170 -8.34 26.32 2.82
N CYS A 171 -8.75 26.00 4.04
CA CYS A 171 -8.18 24.87 4.79
C CYS A 171 -8.41 23.54 4.05
N ALA A 172 -9.58 23.33 3.45
CA ALA A 172 -9.85 22.16 2.61
C ALA A 172 -9.00 22.11 1.34
N MET A 173 -8.66 23.28 0.75
CA MET A 173 -7.70 23.34 -0.35
C MET A 173 -6.29 23.02 0.10
N ILE A 174 -5.91 23.36 1.34
CA ILE A 174 -4.61 23.02 1.93
C ILE A 174 -4.52 21.52 2.25
N GLN A 175 -5.62 20.84 2.64
CA GLN A 175 -5.61 19.42 3.02
C GLN A 175 -5.34 18.50 1.83
N PRO A 176 -4.17 17.85 1.70
CA PRO A 176 -3.96 16.87 0.65
C PRO A 176 -4.67 15.54 0.96
N TRP A 177 -4.98 14.81 -0.09
CA TRP A 177 -5.35 13.40 -0.04
C TRP A 177 -4.16 12.55 -0.46
N TYR A 178 -3.87 11.53 0.32
CA TYR A 178 -2.67 10.71 0.19
C TYR A 178 -2.99 9.42 -0.55
N GLY A 179 -2.18 9.10 -1.55
CA GLY A 179 -2.23 7.82 -2.25
C GLY A 179 -1.84 6.67 -1.33
N TYR A 180 -2.34 5.47 -1.64
CA TYR A 180 -1.96 4.29 -0.90
C TYR A 180 -0.46 4.07 -0.93
N ASN A 181 0.14 4.01 0.23
CA ASN A 181 1.52 3.62 0.41
C ASN A 181 1.53 2.26 1.12
N PRO A 182 1.68 1.16 0.37
CA PRO A 182 1.84 -0.12 1.02
C PRO A 182 3.04 -0.02 1.95
N ASN A 183 2.85 -0.35 3.21
CA ASN A 183 3.96 -0.56 4.10
C ASN A 183 4.77 -1.75 3.57
N VAL A 184 5.69 -1.49 2.67
CA VAL A 184 6.69 -2.46 2.21
C VAL A 184 7.77 -2.59 3.30
N ASN A 185 7.36 -2.59 4.56
CA ASN A 185 8.24 -2.90 5.66
C ASN A 185 8.21 -4.41 5.90
N ILE A 186 8.72 -5.15 4.91
CA ILE A 186 9.36 -6.42 5.26
C ILE A 186 10.48 -6.01 6.21
N ARG A 187 10.36 -6.36 7.50
CA ARG A 187 11.42 -6.07 8.46
C ARG A 187 12.74 -6.55 7.86
N TYR A 188 13.72 -5.66 7.74
CA TYR A 188 14.98 -5.95 7.06
C TYR A 188 15.58 -7.31 7.46
N PRO A 189 15.62 -7.69 8.77
CA PRO A 189 16.10 -9.02 9.16
C PRO A 189 15.27 -10.17 8.57
N TYR A 190 13.94 -10.03 8.46
CA TYR A 190 13.06 -11.04 7.87
C TYR A 190 13.26 -11.17 6.37
N GLY A 191 13.33 -10.05 5.66
CA GLY A 191 13.58 -10.03 4.21
C GLY A 191 14.94 -10.66 3.86
N LEU A 192 15.99 -10.30 4.57
CA LEU A 192 17.33 -10.85 4.37
C LEU A 192 17.37 -12.36 4.66
N SER A 193 16.85 -12.79 5.82
CA SER A 193 16.82 -14.20 6.19
C SER A 193 16.02 -15.04 5.21
N SER A 194 14.87 -14.52 4.75
CA SER A 194 14.03 -15.18 3.74
C SER A 194 14.76 -15.33 2.42
N SER A 195 15.43 -14.30 1.94
CA SER A 195 16.17 -14.35 0.66
C SER A 195 17.29 -15.37 0.68
N LEU A 196 18.05 -15.44 1.78
CA LEU A 196 19.12 -16.41 1.96
C LEU A 196 18.58 -17.84 2.02
N LEU A 197 17.51 -18.07 2.79
CA LEU A 197 16.87 -19.41 2.89
C LEU A 197 16.23 -19.84 1.58
N ILE A 198 15.58 -18.94 0.82
CA ILE A 198 15.03 -19.22 -0.49
C ILE A 198 16.13 -19.71 -1.44
N GLY A 199 17.22 -18.96 -1.56
CA GLY A 199 18.35 -19.33 -2.42
C GLY A 199 18.96 -20.68 -2.02
N LEU A 200 19.19 -20.92 -0.73
CA LEU A 200 19.70 -22.18 -0.21
C LEU A 200 18.75 -23.35 -0.51
N ASN A 201 17.46 -23.21 -0.17
CA ASN A 201 16.52 -24.29 -0.31
C ASN A 201 16.15 -24.62 -1.75
N LEU A 202 16.10 -23.63 -2.65
CA LEU A 202 15.98 -23.91 -4.09
C LEU A 202 17.16 -24.72 -4.61
N SER A 203 18.39 -24.37 -4.19
CA SER A 203 19.61 -25.13 -4.55
C SER A 203 19.57 -26.56 -4.00
N LEU A 204 19.17 -26.73 -2.73
CA LEU A 204 19.02 -28.04 -2.11
C LEU A 204 17.94 -28.89 -2.78
N ASN A 205 16.84 -28.31 -3.23
CA ASN A 205 15.80 -29.00 -3.97
C ASN A 205 16.31 -29.57 -5.29
N VAL A 206 17.10 -28.80 -6.03
CA VAL A 206 17.73 -29.27 -7.27
C VAL A 206 18.69 -30.42 -6.98
N VAL A 207 19.57 -30.27 -5.98
CA VAL A 207 20.54 -31.33 -5.64
C VAL A 207 19.86 -32.58 -5.11
N ASN A 208 18.84 -32.45 -4.25
CA ASN A 208 18.04 -33.59 -3.78
C ASN A 208 17.37 -34.32 -4.95
N GLY A 209 16.80 -33.59 -5.91
CA GLY A 209 16.20 -34.17 -7.12
C GLY A 209 17.22 -34.98 -7.95
N ILE A 210 18.44 -34.43 -8.14
CA ILE A 210 19.52 -35.13 -8.83
C ILE A 210 19.95 -36.39 -8.05
N HIS A 211 20.09 -36.31 -6.72
CA HIS A 211 20.48 -37.44 -5.89
C HIS A 211 19.45 -38.55 -5.90
N ILE A 212 18.15 -38.21 -5.84
CA ILE A 212 17.05 -39.18 -5.97
C ILE A 212 17.14 -39.89 -7.34
N ASN A 213 17.26 -39.14 -8.43
CA ASN A 213 17.33 -39.69 -9.77
C ASN A 213 18.57 -40.58 -10.01
N LYS A 214 19.73 -40.15 -9.51
CA LYS A 214 21.01 -40.86 -9.62
C LYS A 214 21.22 -41.92 -8.53
N GLN A 215 20.25 -42.11 -7.63
CA GLN A 215 20.32 -43.06 -6.51
C GLN A 215 21.63 -42.91 -5.65
N ARG A 216 22.07 -41.66 -5.49
CA ARG A 216 23.26 -41.37 -4.68
C ARG A 216 22.99 -41.58 -3.20
N ASN A 217 23.86 -42.34 -2.54
CA ASN A 217 23.76 -42.58 -1.11
C ASN A 217 24.50 -41.46 -0.33
N ASP A 218 23.86 -40.28 -0.28
CA ASP A 218 24.35 -39.14 0.47
C ASP A 218 23.31 -38.79 1.56
N TRP A 219 23.75 -38.70 2.79
CA TRP A 219 22.90 -38.34 3.94
C TRP A 219 23.01 -36.85 4.28
N PHE A 220 24.11 -36.19 3.92
CA PHE A 220 24.40 -34.82 4.34
C PHE A 220 23.42 -33.80 3.69
N ILE A 221 23.33 -33.83 2.35
CA ILE A 221 22.48 -32.90 1.59
C ILE A 221 21.01 -32.99 2.04
N PRO A 222 20.36 -34.17 2.11
CA PRO A 222 18.99 -34.23 2.54
C PRO A 222 18.79 -33.88 4.02
N THR A 223 19.78 -34.16 4.90
CA THR A 223 19.68 -33.71 6.30
C THR A 223 19.74 -32.18 6.40
N LEU A 224 20.65 -31.55 5.65
CA LEU A 224 20.72 -30.10 5.58
C LEU A 224 19.41 -29.51 5.02
N GLY A 225 18.83 -30.14 4.01
CA GLY A 225 17.54 -29.73 3.47
C GLY A 225 16.36 -29.89 4.47
N CYS A 226 16.36 -30.93 5.28
CA CYS A 226 15.37 -31.04 6.37
C CYS A 226 15.51 -29.90 7.39
N LEU A 227 16.73 -29.57 7.81
CA LEU A 227 16.96 -28.49 8.76
C LEU A 227 16.62 -27.11 8.19
N SER A 228 17.13 -26.79 7.00
CA SER A 228 16.90 -25.49 6.38
C SER A 228 15.45 -25.31 5.91
N GLY A 229 14.82 -26.37 5.40
CA GLY A 229 13.40 -26.37 5.02
C GLY A 229 12.48 -26.17 6.22
N SER A 230 12.78 -26.82 7.38
CA SER A 230 12.05 -26.57 8.62
C SER A 230 12.20 -25.15 9.12
N ALA A 231 13.44 -24.61 9.10
CA ALA A 231 13.70 -23.24 9.52
C ALA A 231 12.93 -22.23 8.65
N GLN A 232 12.90 -22.45 7.33
CA GLN A 232 12.19 -21.59 6.40
C GLN A 232 10.67 -21.67 6.57
N LEU A 233 10.12 -22.86 6.78
CA LEU A 233 8.71 -23.09 7.05
C LEU A 233 8.27 -22.35 8.33
N ILE A 234 9.04 -22.52 9.43
CA ILE A 234 8.78 -21.87 10.71
C ILE A 234 8.88 -20.34 10.56
N LEU A 235 9.90 -19.85 9.86
CA LEU A 235 10.06 -18.43 9.58
C LEU A 235 8.84 -17.86 8.85
N GLY A 236 8.34 -18.55 7.82
CA GLY A 236 7.13 -18.16 7.10
C GLY A 236 5.89 -18.14 7.98
N MET A 237 5.73 -19.10 8.89
CA MET A 237 4.60 -19.15 9.82
C MET A 237 4.65 -18.03 10.87
N ILE A 238 5.81 -17.77 11.48
CA ILE A 238 5.97 -16.73 12.52
C ILE A 238 5.69 -15.34 11.96
N TYR A 239 6.13 -15.06 10.73
CA TYR A 239 5.97 -13.75 10.10
C TYR A 239 4.74 -13.65 9.20
N TYR A 240 3.89 -14.67 9.18
CA TYR A 240 2.60 -14.57 8.49
C TYR A 240 1.73 -13.53 9.20
N PRO A 241 1.25 -12.48 8.50
CA PRO A 241 0.45 -11.44 9.12
C PRO A 241 -0.84 -12.02 9.68
N VAL A 242 -1.13 -11.72 10.95
CA VAL A 242 -2.44 -12.01 11.53
C VAL A 242 -3.47 -11.11 10.85
N TYR A 243 -4.58 -11.69 10.42
CA TYR A 243 -5.68 -10.92 9.84
C TYR A 243 -6.29 -10.00 10.91
N ASP A 244 -6.17 -8.72 10.71
CA ASP A 244 -6.90 -7.70 11.45
C ASP A 244 -7.87 -7.03 10.46
N PRO A 245 -9.19 -7.10 10.67
CA PRO A 245 -10.16 -6.51 9.76
C PRO A 245 -10.04 -4.99 9.64
N ASN A 246 -9.36 -4.33 10.60
CA ASN A 246 -9.14 -2.90 10.63
C ASN A 246 -7.79 -2.48 10.02
N THR A 247 -6.91 -3.44 9.74
CA THR A 247 -5.62 -3.18 9.07
C THR A 247 -5.53 -3.99 7.79
N LEU A 248 -5.39 -3.33 6.66
CA LEU A 248 -5.12 -4.02 5.40
C LEU A 248 -3.86 -4.88 5.56
N ALA A 249 -4.00 -6.16 5.26
CA ALA A 249 -2.90 -7.13 5.32
C ALA A 249 -1.67 -6.55 4.63
N ASN A 250 -0.50 -6.67 5.27
CA ASN A 250 0.78 -6.38 4.64
C ASN A 250 1.02 -7.41 3.53
N VAL A 251 0.44 -7.14 2.35
CA VAL A 251 0.44 -8.05 1.19
C VAL A 251 1.85 -8.51 0.81
N PRO A 252 2.88 -7.63 0.77
CA PRO A 252 4.25 -8.08 0.50
C PRO A 252 4.79 -9.04 1.56
N GLN A 253 4.55 -8.79 2.84
CA GLN A 253 4.96 -9.70 3.91
C GLN A 253 4.19 -11.01 3.86
N GLN A 254 2.90 -10.97 3.55
CA GLN A 254 2.07 -12.16 3.37
C GLN A 254 2.58 -13.01 2.20
N ASN A 255 2.85 -12.40 1.05
CA ASN A 255 3.38 -13.11 -0.12
C ASN A 255 4.75 -13.74 0.16
N LEU A 256 5.63 -13.03 0.85
CA LEU A 256 6.93 -13.56 1.26
C LEU A 256 6.78 -14.72 2.26
N SER A 257 5.84 -14.63 3.19
CA SER A 257 5.53 -15.70 4.15
C SER A 257 4.96 -16.93 3.46
N ILE A 258 4.05 -16.77 2.50
CA ILE A 258 3.54 -17.86 1.67
C ILE A 258 4.67 -18.53 0.87
N ALA A 259 5.57 -17.74 0.26
CA ALA A 259 6.72 -18.25 -0.46
C ALA A 259 7.65 -19.06 0.46
N ASN A 260 7.94 -18.58 1.66
CA ASN A 260 8.74 -19.30 2.66
C ASN A 260 8.08 -20.62 3.07
N ILE A 261 6.78 -20.63 3.32
CA ILE A 261 6.02 -21.83 3.66
C ILE A 261 6.09 -22.85 2.51
N ALA A 262 5.81 -22.41 1.28
CA ALA A 262 5.79 -23.27 0.11
C ALA A 262 7.17 -23.89 -0.20
N ILE A 263 8.22 -23.08 -0.23
CA ILE A 263 9.59 -23.54 -0.54
C ILE A 263 10.11 -24.41 0.62
N GLY A 264 9.93 -24.00 1.87
CA GLY A 264 10.32 -24.79 3.04
C GLY A 264 9.69 -26.16 3.07
N THR A 265 8.36 -26.23 2.80
CA THR A 265 7.61 -27.49 2.72
C THR A 265 8.13 -28.38 1.58
N SER A 266 8.33 -27.80 0.39
CA SER A 266 8.88 -28.54 -0.76
C SER A 266 10.25 -29.13 -0.46
N THR A 267 11.12 -28.36 0.21
CA THR A 267 12.46 -28.81 0.60
C THR A 267 12.39 -29.94 1.61
N LEU A 268 11.49 -29.85 2.60
CA LEU A 268 11.27 -30.92 3.57
C LEU A 268 10.81 -32.22 2.89
N ILE A 269 9.86 -32.14 1.99
CA ILE A 269 9.33 -33.31 1.27
C ILE A 269 10.43 -33.97 0.45
N LEU A 270 11.16 -33.21 -0.38
CA LEU A 270 12.22 -33.73 -1.24
C LEU A 270 13.39 -34.32 -0.43
N SER A 271 13.78 -33.65 0.64
CA SER A 271 14.86 -34.08 1.52
C SER A 271 14.49 -35.35 2.28
N THR A 272 13.28 -35.42 2.82
CA THR A 272 12.78 -36.63 3.50
C THR A 272 12.67 -37.80 2.53
N TRP A 273 12.15 -37.52 1.32
CA TRP A 273 12.10 -38.55 0.28
C TRP A 273 13.48 -39.08 -0.09
N ASN A 274 14.47 -38.21 -0.25
CA ASN A 274 15.85 -38.60 -0.53
C ASN A 274 16.44 -39.47 0.59
N LEU A 275 16.25 -39.12 1.88
CA LEU A 275 16.68 -39.93 3.02
C LEU A 275 16.03 -41.30 3.06
N VAL A 276 14.73 -41.39 2.80
CA VAL A 276 13.98 -42.65 2.82
C VAL A 276 14.36 -43.53 1.63
N SER A 277 14.50 -42.97 0.44
CA SER A 277 14.87 -43.69 -0.78
C SER A 277 16.28 -44.28 -0.68
N ASN A 278 17.21 -43.56 -0.06
CA ASN A 278 18.58 -44.01 0.13
C ASN A 278 18.70 -45.13 1.17
N ARG A 279 17.77 -45.25 2.12
CA ARG A 279 17.76 -46.33 3.14
C ARG A 279 17.23 -47.66 2.57
N LYS A 280 16.48 -47.66 1.48
CA LYS A 280 15.89 -48.88 0.89
C LYS A 280 16.69 -49.34 -0.30
N LYS A 281 17.91 -49.87 -0.12
CA LYS A 281 18.55 -50.75 -1.09
C LYS A 281 17.79 -52.10 -1.18
N LYS A 282 16.57 -52.07 -1.71
CA LYS A 282 15.89 -53.27 -2.24
C LYS A 282 15.11 -52.84 -3.48
N LYS A 283 15.58 -53.29 -4.66
CA LYS A 283 14.96 -53.25 -5.99
C LYS A 283 13.46 -52.91 -6.01
N ARG A 284 13.12 -51.62 -6.10
CA ARG A 284 11.83 -51.18 -6.62
C ARG A 284 12.08 -49.83 -7.28
N SER A 285 12.24 -49.80 -8.57
CA SER A 285 12.35 -48.56 -9.35
C SER A 285 10.97 -47.93 -9.52
N PHE A 286 10.67 -46.97 -8.71
CA PHE A 286 9.57 -46.04 -9.00
C PHE A 286 10.18 -44.79 -9.61
N ALA A 287 9.75 -44.41 -10.77
CA ALA A 287 10.03 -43.12 -11.36
C ALA A 287 8.77 -42.25 -11.26
N TRP A 288 8.93 -41.03 -10.74
CA TRP A 288 7.88 -40.04 -10.76
C TRP A 288 8.36 -38.85 -11.58
N ASN A 289 7.44 -38.26 -12.35
CA ASN A 289 7.71 -37.06 -13.13
C ASN A 289 6.66 -36.01 -12.80
N VAL A 290 7.12 -34.76 -12.69
CA VAL A 290 6.28 -33.59 -12.63
C VAL A 290 6.41 -32.86 -13.95
N TYR A 291 5.31 -32.55 -14.56
CA TYR A 291 5.27 -31.83 -15.84
C TYR A 291 4.20 -30.75 -15.78
N GLY A 292 4.52 -29.63 -16.37
CA GLY A 292 3.58 -28.51 -16.51
C GLY A 292 3.13 -28.40 -17.97
N PHE A 293 1.87 -28.11 -18.18
CA PHE A 293 1.34 -27.86 -19.52
C PHE A 293 0.37 -26.67 -19.50
N PRO A 294 0.44 -25.84 -20.53
CA PRO A 294 -0.50 -24.73 -20.66
C PRO A 294 -1.87 -25.25 -21.10
N THR A 295 -2.93 -24.84 -20.44
CA THR A 295 -4.30 -25.11 -20.84
C THR A 295 -4.83 -24.08 -21.84
N ARG A 296 -5.92 -24.45 -22.55
CA ARG A 296 -6.56 -23.62 -23.58
C ARG A 296 -7.00 -22.22 -23.03
N ASN A 297 -7.16 -22.08 -21.72
CA ASN A 297 -7.56 -20.85 -21.03
C ASN A 297 -6.39 -20.02 -20.49
N LYS A 298 -5.16 -20.21 -20.98
CA LYS A 298 -3.92 -19.54 -20.50
C LYS A 298 -3.56 -19.82 -19.03
N ASN A 299 -4.19 -20.78 -18.39
CA ASN A 299 -3.81 -21.26 -17.07
C ASN A 299 -2.72 -22.32 -17.21
N PHE A 300 -1.88 -22.46 -16.19
CA PHE A 300 -0.84 -23.47 -16.13
C PHE A 300 -1.30 -24.60 -15.20
N GLU A 301 -1.34 -25.82 -15.72
CA GLU A 301 -1.67 -27.01 -14.92
C GLU A 301 -0.43 -27.86 -14.69
N VAL A 302 -0.33 -28.44 -13.49
CA VAL A 302 0.78 -29.30 -13.10
C VAL A 302 0.27 -30.73 -13.02
N GLY A 303 0.89 -31.60 -13.80
CA GLY A 303 0.61 -33.03 -13.81
C GLY A 303 1.70 -33.82 -13.09
N PHE A 304 1.31 -34.90 -12.43
CA PHE A 304 2.20 -35.86 -11.79
C PHE A 304 2.02 -37.24 -12.44
N SER A 305 3.11 -37.91 -12.76
CA SER A 305 3.04 -39.30 -13.17
C SER A 305 3.97 -40.18 -12.33
N LEU A 306 3.47 -41.33 -11.92
CA LEU A 306 4.22 -42.36 -11.20
C LEU A 306 4.33 -43.58 -12.09
N SER A 307 5.54 -43.98 -12.48
CA SER A 307 5.79 -45.22 -13.23
C SER A 307 6.58 -46.19 -12.39
N LYS A 308 6.19 -47.46 -12.43
CA LYS A 308 6.90 -48.60 -11.81
C LYS A 308 7.52 -49.42 -12.92
N THR A 309 8.84 -49.54 -12.92
CA THR A 309 9.50 -50.55 -13.79
C THR A 309 9.49 -51.90 -13.06
N LEU A 310 8.87 -52.88 -13.68
CA LEU A 310 8.80 -54.27 -13.19
C LEU A 310 10.13 -54.99 -13.36
#